data_5d73e3e1c640a409688006872b4e6344
#
_entry.id   5d73e3e1c640a409688006872b4e6344
#
_cell.length_a   1.000
_cell.length_b   1.000
_cell.length_c   1.000
_cell.angle_alpha   90.00
_cell.angle_beta   90.00
_cell.angle_gamma   90.00
#
_symmetry.space_group_name_H-M   'P 1'
#
loop_
_entity.id
_entity.type
_entity.pdbx_description
1 polymer ?
#
loop_
_entity_poly.entity_id
_entity_poly.type
_entity_poly.pdbx_seq_one_letter_code
_entity_poly.pdbx_strand_id
1 'polypeptide(L)'
;VEPVVIYRAILYEYIQRLLIDEGWLEFFVEGTRSRVGKMLPPKTGILTIVTDAYLDKKIPDAQIVPVSINYERVLEGESFPFELLGEAKVKESLSRVVKAAKILNKNFGRVYLEFADPMSLKAYTKEYDY
;
A
#
# COMPACT_ATOMS: atom_id res chain seq x y z
N VAL A 1 -26.10 3.06 12.68
CA VAL A 1 -25.01 3.47 11.76
C VAL A 1 -24.18 2.23 11.47
N GLU A 2 -24.00 1.88 10.19
CA GLU A 2 -23.24 0.69 9.82
C GLU A 2 -21.77 0.84 10.26
N PRO A 3 -21.14 -0.24 10.81
CA PRO A 3 -19.75 -0.19 11.28
C PRO A 3 -18.76 0.27 10.21
N VAL A 4 -19.05 0.01 8.94
CA VAL A 4 -18.22 0.42 7.79
C VAL A 4 -18.20 1.94 7.61
N VAL A 5 -19.31 2.64 7.87
CA VAL A 5 -19.41 4.10 7.73
C VAL A 5 -18.59 4.79 8.82
N ILE A 6 -18.68 4.30 10.06
CA ILE A 6 -17.90 4.83 11.19
C ILE A 6 -16.41 4.62 10.94
N TYR A 7 -16.01 3.42 10.50
CA TYR A 7 -14.61 3.13 10.19
C TYR A 7 -14.05 4.06 9.13
N ARG A 8 -14.79 4.30 8.04
CA ARG A 8 -14.35 5.21 6.97
C ARG A 8 -14.19 6.64 7.46
N ALA A 9 -15.13 7.13 8.27
CA ALA A 9 -15.05 8.47 8.83
C ALA A 9 -13.84 8.64 9.74
N ILE A 10 -13.59 7.67 10.64
CA ILE A 10 -12.42 7.68 11.52
C ILE A 10 -11.12 7.63 10.70
N LEU A 11 -11.04 6.76 9.69
CA LEU A 11 -9.87 6.63 8.83
C LEU A 11 -9.60 7.93 8.08
N TYR A 12 -10.63 8.58 7.56
CA TYR A 12 -10.55 9.85 6.86
C TYR A 12 -9.96 10.93 7.76
N GLU A 13 -10.53 11.14 8.94
CA GLU A 13 -10.06 12.13 9.91
C GLU A 13 -8.65 11.82 10.42
N TYR A 14 -8.34 10.55 10.67
CA TYR A 14 -7.01 10.14 11.10
C TYR A 14 -5.93 10.47 10.07
N ILE A 15 -6.16 10.12 8.78
CA ILE A 15 -5.20 10.41 7.72
C ILE A 15 -5.04 11.91 7.54
N GLN A 16 -6.14 12.69 7.53
CA GLN A 16 -6.03 14.14 7.43
C GLN A 16 -5.26 14.75 8.59
N ARG A 17 -5.50 14.28 9.81
CA ARG A 17 -4.76 14.74 10.98
C ARG A 17 -3.28 14.41 10.90
N LEU A 18 -2.94 13.20 10.43
CA LEU A 18 -1.56 12.79 10.22
C LEU A 18 -0.85 13.73 9.22
N LEU A 19 -1.51 14.11 8.13
CA LEU A 19 -0.96 15.02 7.12
C LEU A 19 -0.79 16.46 7.66
N ILE A 20 -1.73 16.94 8.48
CA ILE A 20 -1.65 18.26 9.12
C ILE A 20 -0.47 18.31 10.09
N ASP A 21 -0.23 17.24 10.82
CA ASP A 21 0.88 17.10 11.77
C ASP A 21 2.22 16.76 11.07
N GLU A 22 2.30 16.96 9.73
CA GLU A 22 3.49 16.68 8.88
C GLU A 22 3.98 15.24 8.95
N GLY A 23 3.06 14.30 9.16
CA GLY A 23 3.35 12.88 9.22
C GLY A 23 3.61 12.25 7.85
N TRP A 24 4.32 11.13 7.87
CA TRP A 24 4.56 10.31 6.68
C TRP A 24 3.44 9.30 6.51
N LEU A 25 2.99 9.13 5.26
CA LEU A 25 1.97 8.16 4.91
C LEU A 25 2.49 7.25 3.80
N GLU A 26 2.52 5.94 4.07
CA GLU A 26 2.80 4.92 3.08
C GLU A 26 1.54 4.10 2.81
N PHE A 27 1.23 3.84 1.55
CA PHE A 27 0.13 2.98 1.18
C PHE A 27 0.33 2.34 -0.20
N PHE A 28 -0.30 1.20 -0.41
CA PHE A 28 -0.28 0.50 -1.68
C PHE A 28 -1.53 0.83 -2.47
N VAL A 29 -1.37 1.42 -3.66
CA VAL A 29 -2.49 1.90 -4.49
C VAL A 29 -3.47 0.80 -4.92
N GLU A 30 -3.02 -0.44 -4.99
CA GLU A 30 -3.89 -1.59 -5.29
C GLU A 30 -4.75 -2.00 -4.08
N GLY A 31 -4.34 -1.67 -2.85
CA GLY A 31 -5.04 -1.95 -1.60
C GLY A 31 -5.21 -3.44 -1.28
N THR A 32 -4.60 -4.32 -2.08
CA THR A 32 -4.57 -5.78 -1.88
C THR A 32 -3.46 -6.41 -2.71
N ARG A 33 -3.09 -7.65 -2.42
CA ARG A 33 -2.13 -8.40 -3.24
C ARG A 33 -2.82 -9.02 -4.46
N SER A 34 -2.17 -8.94 -5.63
CA SER A 34 -2.60 -9.68 -6.82
C SER A 34 -2.35 -11.17 -6.62
N ARG A 35 -3.38 -11.99 -6.84
CA ARG A 35 -3.25 -13.45 -6.80
C ARG A 35 -2.70 -14.05 -8.10
N VAL A 36 -2.73 -13.28 -9.17
CA VAL A 36 -2.32 -13.72 -10.51
C VAL A 36 -0.98 -13.11 -10.94
N GLY A 37 -0.30 -12.38 -10.04
CA GLY A 37 0.97 -11.71 -10.33
C GLY A 37 0.87 -10.52 -11.30
N LYS A 38 -0.35 -10.13 -11.71
CA LYS A 38 -0.59 -8.96 -12.57
C LYS A 38 -1.02 -7.77 -11.73
N MET A 39 -0.70 -6.58 -12.19
CA MET A 39 -1.17 -5.33 -11.56
C MET A 39 -2.70 -5.30 -11.52
N LEU A 40 -3.24 -4.84 -10.40
CA LEU A 40 -4.66 -4.60 -10.23
C LEU A 40 -5.00 -3.13 -10.48
N PRO A 41 -6.26 -2.82 -10.83
CA PRO A 41 -6.71 -1.43 -10.90
C PRO A 41 -6.46 -0.70 -9.59
N PRO A 42 -5.99 0.57 -9.63
CA PRO A 42 -5.72 1.35 -8.44
C PRO A 42 -7.00 1.66 -7.66
N LYS A 43 -6.90 1.68 -6.33
CA LYS A 43 -7.94 2.16 -5.42
C LYS A 43 -7.58 3.56 -4.95
N THR A 44 -8.34 4.54 -5.39
CA THR A 44 -8.03 5.95 -5.17
C THR A 44 -8.41 6.49 -3.79
N GLY A 45 -9.06 5.71 -2.93
CA GLY A 45 -9.63 6.20 -1.67
C GLY A 45 -8.65 6.97 -0.77
N ILE A 46 -7.44 6.48 -0.56
CA ILE A 46 -6.43 7.19 0.24
C ILE A 46 -5.91 8.42 -0.50
N LEU A 47 -5.67 8.33 -1.81
CA LEU A 47 -5.28 9.49 -2.62
C LEU A 47 -6.34 10.59 -2.57
N THR A 48 -7.62 10.24 -2.59
CA THR A 48 -8.71 11.20 -2.43
C THR A 48 -8.59 11.93 -1.09
N ILE A 49 -8.35 11.23 0.02
CA ILE A 49 -8.19 11.87 1.33
C ILE A 49 -7.02 12.86 1.34
N VAL A 50 -5.89 12.50 0.72
CA VAL A 50 -4.71 13.37 0.59
C VAL A 50 -5.03 14.59 -0.27
N THR A 51 -5.71 14.38 -1.40
CA THR A 51 -6.11 15.46 -2.31
C THR A 51 -7.10 16.42 -1.64
N ASP A 52 -8.10 15.90 -0.92
CA ASP A 52 -9.08 16.70 -0.16
C ASP A 52 -8.38 17.57 0.90
N ALA A 53 -7.37 17.02 1.62
CA ALA A 53 -6.61 17.79 2.60
C ALA A 53 -5.92 19.02 1.98
N TYR A 54 -5.41 18.89 0.75
CA TYR A 54 -4.82 20.00 0.01
C TYR A 54 -5.89 20.96 -0.52
N LEU A 55 -6.94 20.47 -1.18
CA LEU A 55 -8.01 21.30 -1.77
C LEU A 55 -8.77 22.08 -0.69
N ASP A 56 -9.01 21.48 0.47
CA ASP A 56 -9.60 22.12 1.65
C ASP A 56 -8.63 23.09 2.36
N LYS A 57 -7.41 23.27 1.83
CA LYS A 57 -6.36 24.15 2.39
C LYS A 57 -5.94 23.77 3.81
N LYS A 58 -6.10 22.52 4.21
CA LYS A 58 -5.65 21.99 5.50
C LYS A 58 -4.13 21.78 5.53
N ILE A 59 -3.54 21.52 4.36
CA ILE A 59 -2.09 21.42 4.15
C ILE A 59 -1.67 22.32 2.97
N PRO A 60 -0.45 22.89 2.99
CA PRO A 60 0.03 23.79 1.92
C PRO A 60 0.41 23.06 0.63
N ASP A 61 0.83 21.82 0.73
CA ASP A 61 1.21 20.90 -0.35
C ASP A 61 1.33 19.47 0.18
N ALA A 62 1.38 18.49 -0.72
CA ALA A 62 1.76 17.12 -0.45
C ALA A 62 2.73 16.61 -1.51
N GLN A 63 3.84 16.01 -1.10
CA GLN A 63 4.79 15.37 -1.99
C GLN A 63 4.44 13.89 -2.14
N ILE A 64 4.07 13.47 -3.33
CA ILE A 64 3.77 12.08 -3.65
C ILE A 64 5.01 11.47 -4.29
N VAL A 65 5.57 10.43 -3.63
CA VAL A 65 6.78 9.75 -4.10
C VAL A 65 6.40 8.32 -4.49
N PRO A 66 6.35 7.98 -5.79
CA PRO A 66 6.18 6.60 -6.21
C PRO A 66 7.40 5.77 -5.83
N VAL A 67 7.14 4.60 -5.25
CA VAL A 67 8.21 3.68 -4.83
C VAL A 67 7.97 2.32 -5.45
N SER A 68 9.00 1.78 -6.10
CA SER A 68 9.02 0.42 -6.61
C SER A 68 9.85 -0.49 -5.71
N ILE A 69 9.29 -1.64 -5.33
CA ILE A 69 9.94 -2.64 -4.49
C ILE A 69 9.99 -3.95 -5.26
N ASN A 70 11.20 -4.40 -5.60
CA ASN A 70 11.43 -5.64 -6.34
C ASN A 70 12.26 -6.61 -5.50
N TYR A 71 11.82 -7.86 -5.43
CA TYR A 71 12.50 -8.93 -4.72
C TYR A 71 13.12 -9.90 -5.73
N GLU A 72 14.40 -10.25 -5.52
CA GLU A 72 15.05 -11.29 -6.34
C GLU A 72 14.36 -12.65 -6.17
N ARG A 73 13.91 -12.94 -4.95
CA ARG A 73 13.11 -14.12 -4.63
C ARG A 73 11.99 -13.75 -3.67
N VAL A 74 10.79 -14.14 -3.97
CA VAL A 74 9.64 -13.94 -3.07
C VAL A 74 9.50 -15.11 -2.11
N LEU A 75 9.22 -14.83 -0.85
CA LEU A 75 8.97 -15.83 0.21
C LEU A 75 7.86 -16.82 -0.18
N GLU A 76 6.86 -16.34 -0.88
CA GLU A 76 5.66 -17.08 -1.29
C GLU A 76 5.83 -17.79 -2.64
N GLY A 77 7.00 -17.69 -3.28
CA GLY A 77 7.24 -18.27 -4.61
C GLY A 77 7.03 -19.78 -4.71
N GLU A 78 7.19 -20.51 -3.60
CA GLU A 78 6.94 -21.95 -3.54
C GLU A 78 5.44 -22.27 -3.38
N SER A 79 4.64 -21.39 -2.74
CA SER A 79 3.20 -21.62 -2.48
C SER A 79 2.29 -20.96 -3.51
N PHE A 80 2.78 -19.96 -4.21
CA PHE A 80 2.02 -19.18 -5.19
C PHE A 80 1.43 -20.01 -6.36
N PRO A 81 2.16 -21.00 -6.94
CA PRO A 81 1.58 -21.86 -7.97
C PRO A 81 0.36 -22.64 -7.50
N PHE A 82 0.36 -23.11 -6.21
CA PHE A 82 -0.77 -23.84 -5.63
C PHE A 82 -1.98 -22.95 -5.39
N GLU A 83 -1.77 -21.69 -4.98
CA GLU A 83 -2.86 -20.69 -4.88
C GLU A 83 -3.47 -20.37 -6.25
N LEU A 84 -2.67 -20.33 -7.32
CA LEU A 84 -3.14 -20.14 -8.70
C LEU A 84 -3.98 -21.31 -9.20
N LEU A 85 -3.70 -22.52 -8.73
CA LEU A 85 -4.47 -23.73 -9.07
C LEU A 85 -5.78 -23.84 -8.28
N GLY A 86 -6.10 -22.87 -7.42
CA GLY A 86 -7.36 -22.81 -6.69
C GLY A 86 -7.38 -23.62 -5.39
N GLU A 87 -6.25 -24.03 -4.86
CA GLU A 87 -6.21 -24.68 -3.55
C GLU A 87 -6.67 -23.72 -2.44
N ALA A 88 -7.50 -24.26 -1.53
CA ALA A 88 -8.06 -23.50 -0.42
C ALA A 88 -6.95 -23.01 0.52
N LYS A 89 -7.05 -21.75 0.97
CA LYS A 89 -6.18 -21.20 2.01
C LYS A 89 -6.19 -22.11 3.24
N VAL A 90 -5.06 -22.72 3.54
CA VAL A 90 -4.91 -23.51 4.76
C VAL A 90 -4.81 -22.54 5.94
N LYS A 91 -5.67 -22.73 6.95
CA LYS A 91 -5.69 -21.89 8.17
C LYS A 91 -4.32 -21.85 8.86
N GLU A 92 -3.96 -20.69 9.37
CA GLU A 92 -2.73 -20.49 10.13
C GLU A 92 -2.73 -21.36 11.40
N SER A 93 -1.65 -22.11 11.60
CA SER A 93 -1.44 -22.93 12.79
C SER A 93 -0.06 -22.67 13.41
N LEU A 94 0.07 -22.86 14.72
CA LEU A 94 1.33 -22.66 15.45
C LEU A 94 2.48 -23.51 14.88
N SER A 95 2.19 -24.70 14.33
CA SER A 95 3.19 -25.53 13.66
C SER A 95 3.76 -24.89 12.39
N ARG A 96 3.03 -23.97 11.74
CA ARG A 96 3.52 -23.17 10.60
C ARG A 96 4.46 -22.07 11.02
N VAL A 97 4.26 -21.46 12.20
CA VAL A 97 5.19 -20.45 12.73
C VAL A 97 6.57 -21.05 12.93
N VAL A 98 6.65 -22.29 13.45
CA VAL A 98 7.92 -23.00 13.60
C VAL A 98 8.55 -23.37 12.24
N LYS A 99 7.73 -23.73 11.23
CA LYS A 99 8.21 -23.95 9.86
C LYS A 99 8.65 -22.64 9.20
N ALA A 100 7.95 -21.53 9.46
CA ALA A 100 8.33 -20.19 8.97
C ALA A 100 9.69 -19.75 9.53
N ALA A 101 10.01 -20.08 10.78
CA ALA A 101 11.33 -19.79 11.35
C ALA A 101 12.49 -20.47 10.58
N LYS A 102 12.27 -21.67 10.01
CA LYS A 102 13.26 -22.33 9.13
C LYS A 102 13.41 -21.63 7.78
N ILE A 103 12.37 -20.92 7.31
CA ILE A 103 12.40 -20.17 6.06
C ILE A 103 13.30 -18.95 6.22
N LEU A 104 13.37 -18.33 7.40
CA LEU A 104 14.22 -17.16 7.67
C LEU A 104 15.72 -17.43 7.50
N ASN A 105 16.15 -18.71 7.55
CA ASN A 105 17.53 -19.09 7.27
C ASN A 105 17.83 -19.29 5.77
N LYS A 106 16.83 -19.18 4.88
CA LYS A 106 17.05 -19.23 3.43
C LYS A 106 17.58 -17.88 2.94
N ASN A 107 18.51 -17.91 2.01
CA ASN A 107 18.96 -16.70 1.32
C ASN A 107 17.94 -16.33 0.25
N PHE A 108 17.23 -15.23 0.46
CA PHE A 108 16.24 -14.69 -0.47
C PHE A 108 16.83 -13.72 -1.50
N GLY A 109 18.16 -13.55 -1.50
CA GLY A 109 18.83 -12.66 -2.42
C GLY A 109 18.67 -11.19 -2.01
N ARG A 110 18.43 -10.33 -3.00
CA ARG A 110 18.42 -8.87 -2.84
C ARG A 110 17.00 -8.31 -2.92
N VAL A 111 16.82 -7.16 -2.29
CA VAL A 111 15.65 -6.30 -2.46
C VAL A 111 16.11 -5.03 -3.17
N TYR A 112 15.44 -4.68 -4.24
CA TYR A 112 15.69 -3.45 -5.00
C TYR A 112 14.58 -2.46 -4.66
N LEU A 113 14.96 -1.30 -4.18
CA LEU A 113 14.07 -0.22 -3.82
C LEU A 113 14.39 0.99 -4.70
N GLU A 114 13.43 1.44 -5.47
CA GLU A 114 13.58 2.59 -6.36
C GLU A 114 12.56 3.65 -6.01
N PHE A 115 13.02 4.88 -5.83
CA PHE A 115 12.20 6.06 -5.60
C PHE A 115 12.18 6.88 -6.88
N ALA A 116 10.98 7.14 -7.40
CA ALA A 116 10.81 8.09 -8.49
C ALA A 116 10.85 9.54 -7.97
N ASP A 117 10.94 10.49 -8.89
CA ASP A 117 10.93 11.91 -8.54
C ASP A 117 9.66 12.28 -7.77
N PRO A 118 9.78 13.06 -6.69
CA PRO A 118 8.66 13.56 -5.93
C PRO A 118 7.74 14.44 -6.79
N MET A 119 6.46 14.22 -6.69
CA MET A 119 5.41 14.95 -7.40
C MET A 119 4.65 15.84 -6.42
N SER A 120 4.80 17.17 -6.56
CA SER A 120 4.04 18.14 -5.76
C SER A 120 2.60 18.18 -6.24
N LEU A 121 1.66 17.96 -5.33
CA LEU A 121 0.22 18.06 -5.62
C LEU A 121 -0.18 19.48 -6.03
N LYS A 122 0.44 20.47 -5.39
CA LYS A 122 0.26 21.90 -5.74
C LYS A 122 0.76 22.23 -7.15
N ALA A 123 1.90 21.69 -7.57
CA ALA A 123 2.40 21.89 -8.93
C ALA A 123 1.50 21.21 -9.94
N TYR A 124 1.09 19.96 -9.66
CA TYR A 124 0.22 19.17 -10.51
C TYR A 124 -1.14 19.83 -10.74
N THR A 125 -1.80 20.32 -9.68
CA THR A 125 -3.09 20.99 -9.81
C THR A 125 -3.02 22.30 -10.60
N LYS A 126 -1.91 23.05 -10.53
CA LYS A 126 -1.70 24.25 -11.34
C LYS A 126 -1.48 23.95 -12.81
N GLU A 127 -0.77 22.87 -13.12
CA GLU A 127 -0.48 22.45 -14.49
C GLU A 127 -1.76 22.02 -15.24
N TYR A 128 -2.70 21.39 -14.53
CA TYR A 128 -3.94 20.86 -15.13
C TYR A 128 -5.17 21.73 -14.86
N ASP A 129 -4.98 22.96 -14.34
CA ASP A 129 -6.03 23.97 -14.15
C ASP A 129 -7.23 23.51 -13.29
N TYR A 130 -6.92 22.80 -12.18
CA TYR A 130 -7.90 22.36 -11.19
C TYR A 130 -8.02 23.32 -10.01
#